data_3920a6f06acd3744765aa337e5909993
#
_entry.id   3920a6f06acd3744765aa337e5909993
#
_cell.length_a   1.000
_cell.length_b   1.000
_cell.length_c   1.000
_cell.angle_alpha   90.00
_cell.angle_beta   90.00
_cell.angle_gamma   90.00
#
_symmetry.space_group_name_H-M   'P 1'
#
loop_
_entity.id
_entity.type
_entity.pdbx_description
1 polymer ?
#
loop_
_entity_poly.entity_id
_entity_poly.type
_entity_poly.pdbx_seq_one_letter_code
_entity_poly.pdbx_strand_id
1 'polypeptide(L)'
;LVGSEMCIRDRSTVGRCVTPATAKEMFIANTTGTSSTDRIEGMIKNAIYGIIAAKACGKKNPTVGILNVDGARQTEKALKKLQENGYPIEFAESGRADGGCVMRGNDVLQASPDIMVTDSLTGNIMVKMLSSFTTGGSFEATGFGYGPGIGEGYEQLVMIVSRASGAPVIANAIRYAAQLVRGKVFEVAKEEFAAVKKAGLKEILDEHKASQKPAAAEEEVKEPPKEVVTAQIPGIEVMDLEDAVKVLWKLGIYAESGMGCTGPIIRVSDANLAKAEEELKKSGYIN
;
A
#
# COMPACT_ATOMS: atom_id res chain seq x y z
N LEU A 1 3.17 -28.23 6.32
CA LEU A 1 2.23 -27.07 6.26
C LEU A 1 1.75 -26.57 7.63
N VAL A 2 1.99 -27.33 8.72
CA VAL A 2 1.62 -26.91 10.09
C VAL A 2 2.42 -25.68 10.57
N GLY A 3 3.54 -25.35 9.93
CA GLY A 3 4.34 -24.17 10.23
C GLY A 3 3.94 -22.90 9.48
N SER A 4 3.09 -22.96 8.46
CA SER A 4 2.80 -21.80 7.59
C SER A 4 1.99 -20.71 8.29
N GLU A 5 0.99 -21.08 9.08
CA GLU A 5 0.18 -20.10 9.82
C GLU A 5 0.98 -19.38 10.91
N MET A 6 1.85 -20.09 11.62
CA MET A 6 2.76 -19.48 12.60
C MET A 6 3.78 -18.53 11.95
N CYS A 7 4.10 -18.73 10.67
CA CYS A 7 5.09 -17.93 9.97
C CYS A 7 4.52 -16.65 9.34
N ILE A 8 3.19 -16.54 9.21
CA ILE A 8 2.53 -15.45 8.48
C ILE A 8 1.56 -14.63 9.32
N ARG A 9 1.25 -15.06 10.56
CA ARG A 9 0.39 -14.32 11.47
C ARG A 9 1.21 -13.28 12.24
N ASP A 10 0.74 -12.05 12.32
CA ASP A 10 1.39 -10.88 12.94
C ASP A 10 2.75 -10.52 12.31
N ARG A 11 2.98 -10.94 11.07
CA ARG A 11 4.21 -10.72 10.30
C ARG A 11 3.88 -10.50 8.84
N SER A 12 4.81 -9.84 8.15
CA SER A 12 4.78 -9.76 6.69
C SER A 12 6.02 -10.38 6.10
N THR A 13 5.85 -10.99 4.94
CA THR A 13 6.99 -11.52 4.19
C THR A 13 7.49 -10.49 3.20
N VAL A 14 8.82 -10.36 3.14
CA VAL A 14 9.48 -9.46 2.20
C VAL A 14 10.12 -10.28 1.10
N GLY A 15 9.41 -10.42 -0.02
CA GLY A 15 9.90 -11.08 -1.21
C GLY A 15 10.96 -10.25 -1.93
N ARG A 16 11.72 -10.90 -2.82
CA ARG A 16 12.69 -10.22 -3.67
C ARG A 16 12.56 -10.75 -5.08
N CYS A 17 12.30 -9.86 -6.02
CA CYS A 17 12.12 -10.19 -7.42
C CYS A 17 13.18 -9.54 -8.29
N VAL A 18 13.28 -10.01 -9.54
CA VAL A 18 14.06 -9.39 -10.61
C VAL A 18 13.07 -8.79 -11.60
N THR A 19 13.23 -7.52 -11.90
CA THR A 19 12.28 -6.82 -12.76
C THR A 19 12.61 -7.02 -14.23
N PRO A 20 11.60 -7.19 -15.11
CA PRO A 20 11.83 -7.57 -16.50
C PRO A 20 12.47 -6.48 -17.36
N ALA A 21 12.23 -5.20 -17.08
CA ALA A 21 12.72 -4.11 -17.91
C ALA A 21 14.21 -3.79 -17.66
N THR A 22 14.68 -3.94 -16.42
CA THR A 22 16.04 -3.49 -16.04
C THR A 22 16.91 -4.59 -15.45
N ALA A 23 16.34 -5.77 -15.20
CA ALA A 23 16.97 -6.87 -14.46
C ALA A 23 17.46 -6.45 -13.04
N LYS A 24 16.93 -5.36 -12.51
CA LYS A 24 17.22 -4.93 -11.14
C LYS A 24 16.43 -5.75 -10.14
N GLU A 25 17.02 -5.91 -8.98
CA GLU A 25 16.36 -6.53 -7.84
C GLU A 25 15.54 -5.51 -7.08
N MET A 26 14.33 -5.90 -6.69
CA MET A 26 13.39 -5.08 -5.92
C MET A 26 12.79 -5.92 -4.80
N PHE A 27 12.71 -5.34 -3.61
CA PHE A 27 12.02 -5.94 -2.47
C PHE A 27 10.53 -5.65 -2.57
N ILE A 28 9.70 -6.67 -2.42
CA ILE A 28 8.24 -6.56 -2.39
C ILE A 28 7.76 -6.75 -0.95
N ALA A 29 7.27 -5.73 -0.36
CA ALA A 29 6.75 -5.71 1.00
C ALA A 29 5.25 -5.33 1.00
N ASN A 30 4.30 -6.26 1.08
CA ASN A 30 4.32 -7.64 1.52
C ASN A 30 4.01 -8.62 0.37
N THR A 31 4.38 -9.91 0.49
CA THR A 31 4.07 -10.96 -0.50
C THR A 31 3.16 -12.06 0.03
N THR A 32 3.14 -12.26 1.34
CA THR A 32 2.21 -13.15 2.05
C THR A 32 2.26 -12.85 3.55
N GLY A 33 1.24 -13.26 4.27
CA GLY A 33 1.10 -12.98 5.69
C GLY A 33 0.26 -11.73 5.96
N THR A 34 -0.08 -11.54 7.22
CA THR A 34 -0.96 -10.48 7.68
C THR A 34 -0.36 -9.83 8.92
N SER A 35 0.23 -8.65 8.75
CA SER A 35 0.77 -7.83 9.85
C SER A 35 -0.31 -7.00 10.55
N SER A 36 -1.45 -6.81 9.91
CA SER A 36 -2.65 -6.18 10.45
C SER A 36 -3.87 -6.58 9.63
N THR A 37 -5.04 -6.61 10.25
CA THR A 37 -6.33 -6.73 9.56
C THR A 37 -6.70 -5.47 8.79
N ASP A 38 -6.20 -4.32 9.23
CA ASP A 38 -6.30 -3.06 8.52
C ASP A 38 -5.23 -2.98 7.43
N ARG A 39 -5.65 -2.70 6.18
CA ARG A 39 -4.77 -2.65 5.02
C ARG A 39 -3.72 -1.55 5.16
N ILE A 40 -4.12 -0.36 5.58
CA ILE A 40 -3.24 0.81 5.66
C ILE A 40 -2.22 0.61 6.78
N GLU A 41 -2.66 0.17 7.97
CA GLU A 41 -1.75 -0.23 9.05
C GLU A 41 -0.76 -1.31 8.57
N GLY A 42 -1.28 -2.31 7.84
CA GLY A 42 -0.45 -3.35 7.23
C GLY A 42 0.62 -2.78 6.29
N MET A 43 0.25 -1.87 5.41
CA MET A 43 1.19 -1.24 4.46
C MET A 43 2.23 -0.36 5.16
N ILE A 44 1.86 0.37 6.23
CA ILE A 44 2.81 1.14 7.03
C ILE A 44 3.85 0.21 7.66
N LYS A 45 3.43 -0.89 8.28
CA LYS A 45 4.32 -1.90 8.84
C LYS A 45 5.17 -2.59 7.76
N ASN A 46 4.59 -2.88 6.60
CA ASN A 46 5.30 -3.49 5.47
C ASN A 46 6.46 -2.63 4.99
N ALA A 47 6.34 -1.30 4.98
CA ALA A 47 7.45 -0.40 4.66
C ALA A 47 8.63 -0.61 5.61
N ILE A 48 8.39 -0.70 6.91
CA ILE A 48 9.42 -0.93 7.93
C ILE A 48 10.08 -2.31 7.72
N TYR A 49 9.28 -3.34 7.47
CA TYR A 49 9.80 -4.70 7.22
C TYR A 49 10.65 -4.76 5.93
N GLY A 50 10.23 -4.02 4.89
CA GLY A 50 11.01 -3.86 3.68
C GLY A 50 12.37 -3.20 3.94
N ILE A 51 12.41 -2.14 4.75
CA ILE A 51 13.64 -1.44 5.15
C ILE A 51 14.56 -2.39 5.91
N ILE A 52 14.04 -3.17 6.86
CA ILE A 52 14.81 -4.17 7.62
C ILE A 52 15.47 -5.18 6.66
N ALA A 53 14.69 -5.76 5.76
CA ALA A 53 15.21 -6.75 4.80
C ALA A 53 16.27 -6.15 3.87
N ALA A 54 16.03 -4.97 3.34
CA ALA A 54 16.94 -4.30 2.42
C ALA A 54 18.26 -3.89 3.12
N LYS A 55 18.19 -3.34 4.34
CA LYS A 55 19.38 -3.01 5.15
C LYS A 55 20.20 -4.27 5.48
N ALA A 56 19.55 -5.35 5.90
CA ALA A 56 20.22 -6.63 6.16
C ALA A 56 20.83 -7.24 4.88
N CYS A 57 20.35 -6.88 3.70
CA CYS A 57 20.97 -7.23 2.42
C CYS A 57 22.06 -6.24 1.97
N GLY A 58 22.46 -5.29 2.80
CA GLY A 58 23.57 -4.37 2.54
C GLY A 58 23.18 -3.04 1.90
N LYS A 59 21.90 -2.74 1.74
CA LYS A 59 21.41 -1.42 1.30
C LYS A 59 21.48 -0.46 2.50
N LYS A 60 22.34 0.57 2.43
CA LYS A 60 22.51 1.54 3.54
C LYS A 60 21.25 2.40 3.71
N ASN A 61 20.78 2.99 2.62
CA ASN A 61 19.64 3.90 2.56
C ASN A 61 18.69 3.38 1.47
N PRO A 62 17.89 2.33 1.74
CA PRO A 62 16.99 1.79 0.73
C PRO A 62 15.83 2.76 0.48
N THR A 63 15.55 3.00 -0.80
CA THR A 63 14.45 3.86 -1.21
C THR A 63 13.11 3.13 -1.16
N VAL A 64 12.07 3.81 -0.65
CA VAL A 64 10.72 3.27 -0.47
C VAL A 64 9.77 3.89 -1.48
N GLY A 65 9.06 3.06 -2.22
CA GLY A 65 7.92 3.44 -3.04
C GLY A 65 6.66 2.70 -2.61
N ILE A 66 5.53 3.34 -2.72
CA ILE A 66 4.23 2.79 -2.33
C ILE A 66 3.44 2.51 -3.59
N LEU A 67 3.09 1.25 -3.85
CA LEU A 67 2.26 0.94 -5.02
C LEU A 67 0.89 1.63 -4.89
N ASN A 68 0.39 2.20 -5.98
CA ASN A 68 -0.88 2.91 -6.03
C ASN A 68 -2.07 1.92 -5.94
N VAL A 69 -2.19 1.28 -4.80
CA VAL A 69 -3.35 0.50 -4.39
C VAL A 69 -4.20 1.31 -3.41
N ASP A 70 -5.40 0.84 -3.14
CA ASP A 70 -6.25 1.47 -2.13
C ASP A 70 -5.51 1.62 -0.78
N GLY A 71 -5.57 2.81 -0.18
CA GLY A 71 -4.83 3.17 1.04
C GLY A 71 -3.41 3.72 0.80
N ALA A 72 -2.92 3.82 -0.46
CA ALA A 72 -1.57 4.26 -0.74
C ALA A 72 -1.28 5.69 -0.24
N ARG A 73 -2.23 6.62 -0.42
CA ARG A 73 -2.07 8.01 0.03
C ARG A 73 -2.06 8.16 1.54
N GLN A 74 -2.91 7.40 2.23
CA GLN A 74 -2.94 7.38 3.70
C GLN A 74 -1.63 6.78 4.24
N THR A 75 -1.13 5.72 3.60
CA THR A 75 0.17 5.12 3.92
C THR A 75 1.31 6.12 3.70
N GLU A 76 1.31 6.85 2.57
CA GLU A 76 2.27 7.92 2.30
C GLU A 76 2.28 8.98 3.41
N LYS A 77 1.09 9.48 3.77
CA LYS A 77 0.94 10.48 4.83
C LYS A 77 1.51 10.00 6.17
N ALA A 78 1.21 8.76 6.54
CA ALA A 78 1.70 8.16 7.78
C ALA A 78 3.22 7.97 7.78
N LEU A 79 3.81 7.48 6.67
CA LEU A 79 5.25 7.30 6.54
C LEU A 79 6.01 8.66 6.50
N LYS A 80 5.44 9.69 5.88
CA LYS A 80 5.99 11.05 5.94
C LYS A 80 5.98 11.61 7.35
N LYS A 81 4.92 11.37 8.11
CA LYS A 81 4.86 11.75 9.53
C LYS A 81 5.93 11.04 10.37
N LEU A 82 6.19 9.75 10.11
CA LEU A 82 7.32 9.04 10.74
C LEU A 82 8.66 9.68 10.38
N GLN A 83 8.86 10.09 9.13
CA GLN A 83 10.07 10.78 8.67
C GLN A 83 10.24 12.13 9.37
N GLU A 84 9.19 12.93 9.46
CA GLU A 84 9.16 14.21 10.18
C GLU A 84 9.48 14.04 11.67
N ASN A 85 9.06 12.93 12.26
CA ASN A 85 9.36 12.56 13.65
C ASN A 85 10.79 11.98 13.83
N GLY A 86 11.61 11.96 12.77
CA GLY A 86 13.01 11.59 12.82
C GLY A 86 13.33 10.13 12.49
N TYR A 87 12.38 9.34 11.99
CA TYR A 87 12.69 8.02 11.43
C TYR A 87 13.22 8.18 10.00
N PRO A 88 14.45 7.72 9.69
CA PRO A 88 15.07 7.97 8.39
C PRO A 88 14.45 7.08 7.29
N ILE A 89 13.52 7.63 6.55
CA ILE A 89 12.95 7.00 5.35
C ILE A 89 13.40 7.80 4.13
N GLU A 90 13.98 7.15 3.14
CA GLU A 90 14.21 7.73 1.82
C GLU A 90 13.09 7.27 0.88
N PHE A 91 12.35 8.23 0.31
CA PHE A 91 11.33 7.93 -0.68
C PHE A 91 11.91 7.93 -2.07
N ALA A 92 11.53 6.92 -2.87
CA ALA A 92 11.83 6.92 -4.29
C ALA A 92 10.91 7.88 -5.04
N GLU A 93 11.38 8.39 -6.15
CA GLU A 93 10.55 9.15 -7.09
C GLU A 93 10.03 8.26 -8.22
N SER A 94 8.73 8.37 -8.49
CA SER A 94 8.11 7.74 -9.65
C SER A 94 8.67 8.36 -10.94
N GLY A 95 8.83 7.56 -11.99
CA GLY A 95 9.24 8.04 -13.32
C GLY A 95 8.21 8.91 -14.04
N ARG A 96 7.12 9.30 -13.37
CA ARG A 96 6.09 10.19 -13.91
C ARG A 96 6.52 11.66 -13.83
N ALA A 97 5.91 12.48 -14.69
CA ALA A 97 6.20 13.92 -14.73
C ALA A 97 5.87 14.65 -13.42
N ASP A 98 4.90 14.15 -12.65
CA ASP A 98 4.50 14.69 -11.33
C ASP A 98 5.32 14.12 -10.16
N GLY A 99 6.19 13.14 -10.42
CA GLY A 99 7.05 12.53 -9.40
C GLY A 99 6.28 11.89 -8.26
N GLY A 100 6.85 12.00 -7.04
CA GLY A 100 6.26 11.46 -5.82
C GLY A 100 6.54 9.99 -5.58
N CYS A 101 6.24 9.51 -4.36
CA CYS A 101 6.59 8.15 -3.93
C CYS A 101 5.48 7.12 -4.15
N VAL A 102 4.34 7.52 -4.72
CA VAL A 102 3.26 6.60 -5.09
C VAL A 102 3.53 6.07 -6.49
N MET A 103 3.83 4.78 -6.55
CA MET A 103 4.35 4.06 -7.72
C MET A 103 3.23 3.46 -8.56
N ARG A 104 3.45 3.34 -9.87
CA ARG A 104 2.55 2.69 -10.83
C ARG A 104 3.22 1.51 -11.52
N GLY A 105 2.50 0.87 -12.45
CA GLY A 105 2.99 -0.33 -13.16
C GLY A 105 4.35 -0.17 -13.82
N ASN A 106 4.65 0.99 -14.43
CA ASN A 106 5.96 1.23 -15.04
C ASN A 106 7.09 1.27 -14.01
N ASP A 107 6.82 1.81 -12.81
CA ASP A 107 7.80 1.85 -11.72
C ASP A 107 8.13 0.44 -11.22
N VAL A 108 7.14 -0.47 -11.24
CA VAL A 108 7.34 -1.89 -10.93
C VAL A 108 8.27 -2.54 -11.95
N LEU A 109 8.01 -2.31 -13.25
CA LEU A 109 8.82 -2.92 -14.33
C LEU A 109 10.27 -2.44 -14.33
N GLN A 110 10.51 -1.20 -13.90
CA GLN A 110 11.83 -0.56 -13.89
C GLN A 110 12.57 -0.72 -12.56
N ALA A 111 11.91 -1.21 -11.51
CA ALA A 111 12.40 -1.16 -10.13
C ALA A 111 12.80 0.26 -9.74
N SER A 112 11.86 1.22 -9.87
CA SER A 112 12.10 2.61 -9.46
C SER A 112 12.49 2.72 -8.00
N PRO A 113 11.77 2.09 -7.02
CA PRO A 113 12.24 1.99 -5.65
C PRO A 113 13.06 0.73 -5.40
N ASP A 114 13.87 0.74 -4.35
CA ASP A 114 14.46 -0.49 -3.81
C ASP A 114 13.40 -1.38 -3.15
N ILE A 115 12.42 -0.76 -2.49
CA ILE A 115 11.34 -1.41 -1.76
C ILE A 115 10.00 -0.94 -2.32
N MET A 116 9.22 -1.86 -2.86
CA MET A 116 7.84 -1.63 -3.27
C MET A 116 6.90 -2.07 -2.14
N VAL A 117 6.25 -1.11 -1.52
CA VAL A 117 5.24 -1.36 -0.47
C VAL A 117 3.90 -1.63 -1.12
N THR A 118 3.24 -2.71 -0.70
CA THR A 118 1.94 -3.12 -1.23
C THR A 118 1.16 -3.94 -0.20
N ASP A 119 -0.11 -4.22 -0.47
CA ASP A 119 -0.87 -5.23 0.27
C ASP A 119 -0.42 -6.66 -0.09
N SER A 120 -0.78 -7.62 0.75
CA SER A 120 -0.32 -9.01 0.61
C SER A 120 -0.82 -9.70 -0.66
N LEU A 121 -2.04 -9.42 -1.10
CA LEU A 121 -2.61 -10.04 -2.31
C LEU A 121 -1.89 -9.53 -3.56
N THR A 122 -1.77 -8.22 -3.69
CA THR A 122 -1.09 -7.58 -4.82
C THR A 122 0.36 -8.00 -4.88
N GLY A 123 1.09 -7.98 -3.76
CA GLY A 123 2.48 -8.41 -3.72
C GLY A 123 2.68 -9.89 -4.03
N ASN A 124 1.77 -10.76 -3.58
CA ASN A 124 1.80 -12.18 -3.92
C ASN A 124 1.66 -12.40 -5.43
N ILE A 125 0.67 -11.74 -6.05
CA ILE A 125 0.44 -11.83 -7.49
C ILE A 125 1.64 -11.25 -8.26
N MET A 126 2.18 -10.11 -7.83
CA MET A 126 3.35 -9.50 -8.47
C MET A 126 4.56 -10.42 -8.47
N VAL A 127 4.92 -11.01 -7.32
CA VAL A 127 6.04 -11.96 -7.25
C VAL A 127 5.77 -13.16 -8.14
N LYS A 128 4.55 -13.69 -8.14
CA LYS A 128 4.17 -14.82 -8.97
C LYS A 128 4.32 -14.53 -10.46
N MET A 129 3.83 -13.38 -10.91
CA MET A 129 3.94 -12.96 -12.31
C MET A 129 5.40 -12.68 -12.72
N LEU A 130 6.14 -11.92 -11.91
CA LEU A 130 7.54 -11.58 -12.18
C LEU A 130 8.47 -12.81 -12.13
N SER A 131 8.15 -13.80 -11.28
CA SER A 131 8.97 -15.02 -11.17
C SER A 131 8.74 -16.01 -12.28
N SER A 132 7.54 -16.04 -12.87
CA SER A 132 7.14 -17.05 -13.86
C SER A 132 7.04 -16.51 -15.30
N PHE A 133 7.27 -15.23 -15.51
CA PHE A 133 7.10 -14.61 -16.82
C PHE A 133 8.03 -15.22 -17.89
N THR A 134 9.27 -15.60 -17.54
CA THR A 134 10.24 -16.22 -18.48
C THR A 134 9.88 -17.65 -18.87
N THR A 135 8.97 -18.29 -18.14
CA THR A 135 8.49 -19.66 -18.42
C THR A 135 7.07 -19.71 -18.96
N GLY A 136 6.51 -18.53 -19.31
CA GLY A 136 5.12 -18.44 -19.76
C GLY A 136 4.10 -18.83 -18.70
N GLY A 137 4.44 -18.69 -17.42
CA GLY A 137 3.58 -19.05 -16.31
C GLY A 137 3.65 -20.51 -15.86
N SER A 138 4.50 -21.32 -16.49
CA SER A 138 4.62 -22.76 -16.21
C SER A 138 5.17 -23.03 -14.81
N PHE A 139 6.20 -22.30 -14.40
CA PHE A 139 6.78 -22.35 -13.05
C PHE A 139 7.58 -21.08 -12.77
N GLU A 140 7.87 -20.82 -11.51
CA GLU A 140 8.69 -19.68 -11.08
C GLU A 140 10.19 -20.00 -11.31
N ALA A 141 10.85 -19.25 -12.20
CA ALA A 141 12.24 -19.45 -12.60
C ALA A 141 13.17 -18.32 -12.19
N THR A 142 12.64 -17.15 -11.82
CA THR A 142 13.42 -15.95 -11.48
C THR A 142 13.03 -15.42 -10.10
N GLY A 143 13.90 -14.57 -9.52
CA GLY A 143 13.67 -14.00 -8.20
C GLY A 143 14.16 -14.89 -7.05
N PHE A 144 13.77 -14.54 -5.83
CA PHE A 144 14.30 -15.08 -4.58
C PHE A 144 13.20 -15.64 -3.66
N GLY A 145 12.06 -15.99 -4.22
CA GLY A 145 10.88 -16.44 -3.50
C GLY A 145 10.12 -15.31 -2.82
N TYR A 146 9.26 -15.70 -1.88
CA TYR A 146 8.33 -14.81 -1.19
C TYR A 146 8.92 -14.17 0.07
N GLY A 147 10.13 -14.58 0.43
CA GLY A 147 10.98 -13.98 1.43
C GLY A 147 10.80 -14.51 2.85
N PRO A 148 11.52 -13.91 3.78
CA PRO A 148 11.38 -14.20 5.20
C PRO A 148 10.14 -13.49 5.75
N GLY A 149 9.53 -14.10 6.79
CA GLY A 149 8.61 -13.41 7.68
C GLY A 149 9.40 -12.47 8.59
N ILE A 150 9.02 -11.19 8.63
CA ILE A 150 9.59 -10.19 9.52
C ILE A 150 8.47 -9.67 10.43
N GLY A 151 8.76 -9.56 11.72
CA GLY A 151 7.84 -9.05 12.73
C GLY A 151 8.58 -8.67 14.00
N GLU A 152 7.97 -7.83 14.80
CA GLU A 152 8.56 -7.41 16.06
C GLU A 152 8.66 -8.59 17.04
N GLY A 153 9.83 -8.76 17.66
CA GLY A 153 10.08 -9.85 18.60
C GLY A 153 10.18 -11.24 17.98
N TYR A 154 10.22 -11.32 16.64
CA TYR A 154 10.37 -12.58 15.93
C TYR A 154 11.82 -12.79 15.49
N GLU A 155 12.47 -13.79 16.11
CA GLU A 155 13.89 -14.08 15.90
C GLU A 155 14.12 -15.42 15.18
N GLN A 156 13.23 -15.76 14.23
CA GLN A 156 13.38 -16.95 13.39
C GLN A 156 13.41 -16.55 11.91
N LEU A 157 14.38 -17.06 11.18
CA LEU A 157 14.49 -16.84 9.75
C LEU A 157 13.82 -18.00 9.00
N VAL A 158 12.58 -17.79 8.57
CA VAL A 158 11.82 -18.78 7.79
C VAL A 158 11.54 -18.20 6.40
N MET A 159 12.14 -18.82 5.38
CA MET A 159 11.93 -18.43 3.98
C MET A 159 10.70 -19.12 3.40
N ILE A 160 9.88 -18.36 2.68
CA ILE A 160 8.70 -18.89 2.00
C ILE A 160 8.96 -18.97 0.49
N VAL A 161 8.67 -20.14 -0.06
CA VAL A 161 8.65 -20.41 -1.50
C VAL A 161 7.32 -21.03 -1.88
N SER A 162 6.89 -20.88 -3.12
CA SER A 162 5.63 -21.45 -3.59
C SER A 162 5.83 -22.89 -4.08
N ARG A 163 4.73 -23.62 -4.24
CA ARG A 163 4.73 -24.96 -4.87
C ARG A 163 5.14 -24.88 -6.36
N ALA A 164 5.02 -23.72 -6.97
CA ALA A 164 5.44 -23.48 -8.35
C ALA A 164 6.91 -23.05 -8.44
N SER A 165 7.61 -22.84 -7.34
CA SER A 165 9.01 -22.39 -7.34
C SER A 165 9.92 -23.48 -7.87
N GLY A 166 10.61 -23.19 -8.99
CA GLY A 166 11.63 -24.06 -9.55
C GLY A 166 12.95 -23.99 -8.79
N ALA A 167 13.87 -24.90 -9.12
CA ALA A 167 15.18 -24.98 -8.48
C ALA A 167 15.97 -23.65 -8.46
N PRO A 168 15.93 -22.80 -9.50
CA PRO A 168 16.62 -21.51 -9.46
C PRO A 168 16.11 -20.58 -8.37
N VAL A 169 14.78 -20.51 -8.17
CA VAL A 169 14.16 -19.69 -7.13
C VAL A 169 14.49 -20.23 -5.74
N ILE A 170 14.46 -21.55 -5.55
CA ILE A 170 14.84 -22.20 -4.28
C ILE A 170 16.30 -21.89 -3.95
N ALA A 171 17.21 -22.04 -4.91
CA ALA A 171 18.63 -21.72 -4.73
C ALA A 171 18.84 -20.22 -4.36
N ASN A 172 18.11 -19.33 -5.01
CA ASN A 172 18.16 -17.90 -4.70
C ASN A 172 17.54 -17.56 -3.34
N ALA A 173 16.47 -18.26 -2.93
CA ALA A 173 15.90 -18.12 -1.58
C ALA A 173 16.92 -18.49 -0.49
N ILE A 174 17.70 -19.56 -0.71
CA ILE A 174 18.79 -19.93 0.21
C ILE A 174 19.88 -18.87 0.24
N ARG A 175 20.27 -18.31 -0.92
CA ARG A 175 21.23 -17.18 -0.98
C ARG A 175 20.72 -15.94 -0.27
N TYR A 176 19.44 -15.63 -0.42
CA TYR A 176 18.79 -14.52 0.27
C TYR A 176 18.81 -14.72 1.78
N ALA A 177 18.47 -15.93 2.27
CA ALA A 177 18.59 -16.27 3.68
C ALA A 177 20.02 -16.07 4.20
N ALA A 178 21.02 -16.54 3.45
CA ALA A 178 22.43 -16.37 3.80
C ALA A 178 22.86 -14.89 3.86
N GLN A 179 22.36 -14.03 2.96
CA GLN A 179 22.61 -12.59 3.01
C GLN A 179 21.99 -11.97 4.26
N LEU A 180 20.73 -12.28 4.58
CA LEU A 180 20.04 -11.80 5.78
C LEU A 180 20.78 -12.17 7.08
N VAL A 181 21.28 -13.42 7.18
CA VAL A 181 22.05 -13.85 8.34
C VAL A 181 23.37 -13.10 8.44
N ARG A 182 24.13 -12.98 7.34
CA ARG A 182 25.38 -12.20 7.32
C ARG A 182 25.18 -10.74 7.65
N GLY A 183 24.07 -10.17 7.20
CA GLY A 183 23.67 -8.79 7.48
C GLY A 183 22.96 -8.61 8.82
N LYS A 184 22.93 -9.66 9.67
CA LYS A 184 22.41 -9.60 11.04
C LYS A 184 20.98 -9.07 11.11
N VAL A 185 20.08 -9.69 10.33
CA VAL A 185 18.70 -9.24 10.17
C VAL A 185 17.96 -9.02 11.49
N PHE A 186 18.22 -9.80 12.52
CA PHE A 186 17.54 -9.66 13.81
C PHE A 186 18.03 -8.44 14.60
N GLU A 187 19.32 -8.14 14.55
CA GLU A 187 19.87 -6.92 15.14
C GLU A 187 19.35 -5.68 14.41
N VAL A 188 19.37 -5.70 13.08
CA VAL A 188 18.77 -4.63 12.24
C VAL A 188 17.30 -4.46 12.57
N ALA A 189 16.53 -5.55 12.68
CA ALA A 189 15.12 -5.50 13.04
C ALA A 189 14.91 -4.83 14.41
N LYS A 190 15.69 -5.22 15.40
CA LYS A 190 15.61 -4.64 16.76
C LYS A 190 15.90 -3.14 16.77
N GLU A 191 16.91 -2.70 16.02
CA GLU A 191 17.26 -1.29 15.88
C GLU A 191 16.15 -0.51 15.17
N GLU A 192 15.62 -1.02 14.05
CA GLU A 192 14.57 -0.36 13.29
C GLU A 192 13.26 -0.28 14.07
N PHE A 193 12.86 -1.35 14.77
CA PHE A 193 11.66 -1.31 15.62
C PHE A 193 11.82 -0.34 16.79
N ALA A 194 13.00 -0.23 17.38
CA ALA A 194 13.25 0.78 18.41
C ALA A 194 13.18 2.21 17.84
N ALA A 195 13.73 2.43 16.65
CA ALA A 195 13.71 3.73 15.97
C ALA A 195 12.29 4.17 15.60
N VAL A 196 11.46 3.29 15.01
CA VAL A 196 10.08 3.65 14.65
C VAL A 196 9.18 3.86 15.86
N LYS A 197 9.41 3.12 16.95
CA LYS A 197 8.70 3.36 18.22
C LYS A 197 9.03 4.74 18.77
N LYS A 198 10.31 5.14 18.76
CA LYS A 198 10.74 6.47 19.18
C LYS A 198 10.13 7.57 18.30
N ALA A 199 9.91 7.28 17.01
CA ALA A 199 9.28 8.21 16.07
C ALA A 199 7.74 8.24 16.18
N GLY A 200 7.14 7.54 17.14
CA GLY A 200 5.71 7.59 17.40
C GLY A 200 4.86 6.74 16.46
N LEU A 201 5.35 5.56 16.03
CA LEU A 201 4.59 4.66 15.17
C LEU A 201 3.23 4.31 15.77
N LYS A 202 3.19 4.03 17.09
CA LYS A 202 1.94 3.66 17.78
C LYS A 202 0.90 4.77 17.69
N GLU A 203 1.31 5.99 17.98
CA GLU A 203 0.47 7.19 17.95
C GLU A 203 -0.10 7.42 16.55
N ILE A 204 0.72 7.26 15.51
CA ILE A 204 0.29 7.38 14.10
C ILE A 204 -0.74 6.30 13.73
N LEU A 205 -0.53 5.06 14.18
CA LEU A 205 -1.49 3.97 13.94
C LEU A 205 -2.79 4.17 14.73
N ASP A 206 -2.72 4.66 15.96
CA ASP A 206 -3.89 4.95 16.80
C ASP A 206 -4.71 6.12 16.21
N GLU A 207 -4.06 7.17 15.69
CA GLU A 207 -4.74 8.26 14.96
C GLU A 207 -5.45 7.74 13.70
N HIS A 208 -4.78 6.85 12.94
CA HIS A 208 -5.40 6.22 11.78
C HIS A 208 -6.66 5.43 12.18
N LYS A 209 -6.58 4.59 13.23
CA LYS A 209 -7.74 3.84 13.75
C LYS A 209 -8.85 4.76 14.26
N ALA A 210 -8.51 5.87 14.87
CA ALA A 210 -9.49 6.84 15.34
C ALA A 210 -10.23 7.53 14.19
N SER A 211 -9.52 7.78 13.07
CA SER A 211 -10.13 8.35 11.86
C SER A 211 -11.03 7.36 11.11
N GLN A 212 -10.82 6.06 11.30
CA GLN A 212 -11.64 4.99 10.71
C GLN A 212 -12.82 4.57 11.59
N LYS A 213 -12.86 4.97 12.88
CA LYS A 213 -14.09 4.76 13.65
C LYS A 213 -15.19 5.49 12.93
N PRO A 214 -16.28 4.81 12.51
CA PRO A 214 -17.44 5.51 11.97
C PRO A 214 -17.78 6.60 12.98
N ALA A 215 -17.87 7.84 12.53
CA ALA A 215 -18.57 8.87 13.28
C ALA A 215 -19.87 8.22 13.70
N ALA A 216 -20.14 8.20 15.03
CA ALA A 216 -21.19 7.45 15.69
C ALA A 216 -22.38 7.21 14.76
N ALA A 217 -22.77 5.93 14.57
CA ALA A 217 -23.91 5.46 13.79
C ALA A 217 -24.24 6.42 12.63
N GLU A 218 -23.96 6.05 11.38
CA GLU A 218 -24.48 6.81 10.25
C GLU A 218 -25.94 7.13 10.58
N GLU A 219 -26.23 8.39 10.88
CA GLU A 219 -27.59 8.87 10.77
C GLU A 219 -27.99 8.47 9.38
N GLU A 220 -29.00 7.60 9.26
CA GLU A 220 -29.58 7.26 7.96
C GLU A 220 -29.91 8.59 7.29
N VAL A 221 -29.01 9.02 6.41
CA VAL A 221 -29.20 10.27 5.67
C VAL A 221 -30.39 9.98 4.76
N LYS A 222 -31.56 10.46 5.14
CA LYS A 222 -32.78 10.27 4.34
C LYS A 222 -32.55 11.02 3.03
N GLU A 223 -32.71 10.29 1.94
CA GLU A 223 -32.75 10.86 0.61
C GLU A 223 -33.81 11.99 0.59
N PRO A 224 -33.42 13.22 0.21
CA PRO A 224 -34.40 14.32 0.03
C PRO A 224 -35.45 13.95 -1.03
N PRO A 225 -36.58 14.66 -1.07
CA PRO A 225 -37.58 14.46 -2.13
C PRO A 225 -36.92 14.54 -3.51
N LYS A 226 -37.24 13.59 -4.39
CA LYS A 226 -36.66 13.55 -5.74
C LYS A 226 -36.96 14.81 -6.52
N GLU A 227 -35.89 15.40 -7.05
CA GLU A 227 -35.94 16.55 -7.95
C GLU A 227 -35.46 16.17 -9.36
N VAL A 228 -35.85 16.93 -10.36
CA VAL A 228 -35.30 16.76 -11.71
C VAL A 228 -33.87 17.30 -11.73
N VAL A 229 -32.89 16.42 -11.96
CA VAL A 229 -31.46 16.76 -11.98
C VAL A 229 -31.03 17.04 -13.43
N THR A 230 -30.70 18.27 -13.72
CA THR A 230 -30.34 18.78 -15.05
C THR A 230 -28.88 19.24 -15.12
N ALA A 231 -28.34 19.69 -14.00
CA ALA A 231 -26.95 20.17 -13.90
C ALA A 231 -25.99 19.05 -13.49
N GLN A 232 -24.71 19.17 -13.87
CA GLN A 232 -23.66 18.18 -13.64
C GLN A 232 -22.44 18.85 -13.00
N ILE A 233 -21.93 18.28 -11.93
CA ILE A 233 -20.72 18.70 -11.23
C ILE A 233 -19.63 17.65 -11.50
N PRO A 234 -18.62 17.93 -12.31
CA PRO A 234 -17.49 17.03 -12.58
C PRO A 234 -16.36 17.24 -11.57
N GLY A 235 -15.34 16.38 -11.63
CA GLY A 235 -14.09 16.57 -10.88
C GLY A 235 -14.05 15.84 -9.54
N ILE A 236 -15.01 14.95 -9.30
CA ILE A 236 -15.07 14.10 -8.09
C ILE A 236 -14.45 12.73 -8.40
N GLU A 237 -13.69 12.16 -7.49
CA GLU A 237 -13.14 10.81 -7.66
C GLU A 237 -14.25 9.75 -7.53
N VAL A 238 -14.13 8.64 -8.29
CA VAL A 238 -15.14 7.56 -8.31
C VAL A 238 -15.46 7.04 -6.91
N MET A 239 -14.43 6.94 -6.07
CA MET A 239 -14.57 6.40 -4.71
C MET A 239 -15.30 7.33 -3.75
N ASP A 240 -15.30 8.64 -4.05
CA ASP A 240 -15.88 9.67 -3.19
C ASP A 240 -17.31 10.06 -3.59
N LEU A 241 -17.82 9.54 -4.72
CA LEU A 241 -19.13 9.91 -5.27
C LEU A 241 -20.28 9.72 -4.29
N GLU A 242 -20.36 8.55 -3.65
CA GLU A 242 -21.43 8.20 -2.71
C GLU A 242 -21.40 9.09 -1.47
N ASP A 243 -20.21 9.39 -0.95
CA ASP A 243 -20.05 10.23 0.24
C ASP A 243 -20.33 11.70 -0.09
N ALA A 244 -19.92 12.18 -1.25
CA ALA A 244 -20.24 13.51 -1.73
C ALA A 244 -21.76 13.69 -1.92
N VAL A 245 -22.47 12.68 -2.45
CA VAL A 245 -23.94 12.67 -2.54
C VAL A 245 -24.57 12.74 -1.15
N LYS A 246 -24.09 11.94 -0.18
CA LYS A 246 -24.60 11.98 1.20
C LYS A 246 -24.40 13.35 1.87
N VAL A 247 -23.31 14.04 1.59
CA VAL A 247 -23.08 15.40 2.10
C VAL A 247 -24.17 16.36 1.59
N LEU A 248 -24.51 16.29 0.31
CA LEU A 248 -25.59 17.13 -0.26
C LEU A 248 -26.96 16.74 0.30
N TRP A 249 -27.24 15.45 0.50
CA TRP A 249 -28.51 14.99 1.12
C TRP A 249 -28.67 15.48 2.56
N LYS A 250 -27.60 15.54 3.36
CA LYS A 250 -27.63 16.12 4.73
C LYS A 250 -28.05 17.58 4.73
N LEU A 251 -27.80 18.28 3.64
CA LEU A 251 -28.17 19.69 3.44
C LEU A 251 -29.57 19.86 2.79
N GLY A 252 -30.25 18.73 2.57
CA GLY A 252 -31.56 18.73 1.91
C GLY A 252 -31.49 18.98 0.40
N ILE A 253 -30.33 18.85 -0.23
CA ILE A 253 -30.12 18.97 -1.67
C ILE A 253 -30.21 17.57 -2.28
N TYR A 254 -31.19 17.34 -3.16
CA TYR A 254 -31.26 16.08 -3.90
C TYR A 254 -30.13 16.01 -4.93
N ALA A 255 -29.39 14.91 -4.90
CA ALA A 255 -28.25 14.67 -5.79
C ALA A 255 -28.19 13.18 -6.17
N GLU A 256 -27.72 12.89 -7.36
CA GLU A 256 -27.49 11.54 -7.90
C GLU A 256 -26.04 11.41 -8.38
N SER A 257 -25.41 10.28 -8.07
CA SER A 257 -24.12 9.92 -8.68
C SER A 257 -24.33 9.42 -10.11
N GLY A 258 -23.37 9.70 -10.99
CA GLY A 258 -23.44 9.27 -12.39
C GLY A 258 -22.10 9.30 -13.09
N MET A 259 -22.11 8.83 -14.35
CA MET A 259 -20.96 8.91 -15.26
C MET A 259 -21.27 9.88 -16.39
N GLY A 260 -20.44 10.89 -16.55
CA GLY A 260 -20.48 11.81 -17.68
C GLY A 260 -19.44 11.47 -18.75
N CYS A 261 -19.39 12.26 -19.82
CA CYS A 261 -18.43 12.05 -20.92
C CYS A 261 -16.97 12.23 -20.47
N THR A 262 -16.72 12.98 -19.40
CA THR A 262 -15.38 13.30 -18.88
C THR A 262 -15.01 12.54 -17.61
N GLY A 263 -15.89 11.63 -17.13
CA GLY A 263 -15.67 10.85 -15.90
C GLY A 263 -16.83 10.92 -14.91
N PRO A 264 -16.57 10.64 -13.63
CA PRO A 264 -17.58 10.68 -12.58
C PRO A 264 -18.17 12.08 -12.39
N ILE A 265 -19.47 12.13 -12.18
CA ILE A 265 -20.22 13.38 -11.97
C ILE A 265 -21.25 13.24 -10.86
N ILE A 266 -21.57 14.33 -10.18
CA ILE A 266 -22.78 14.45 -9.37
C ILE A 266 -23.80 15.27 -10.16
N ARG A 267 -25.04 14.81 -10.17
CA ARG A 267 -26.16 15.47 -10.84
C ARG A 267 -27.06 16.12 -9.80
N VAL A 268 -27.40 17.37 -10.00
CA VAL A 268 -28.28 18.17 -9.14
C VAL A 268 -29.26 18.97 -9.98
N SER A 269 -30.28 19.55 -9.36
CA SER A 269 -31.14 20.52 -10.05
C SER A 269 -30.39 21.84 -10.34
N ASP A 270 -30.72 22.54 -11.44
CA ASP A 270 -30.09 23.82 -11.76
C ASP A 270 -30.24 24.84 -10.63
N ALA A 271 -31.34 24.80 -9.89
CA ALA A 271 -31.59 25.70 -8.76
C ALA A 271 -30.58 25.46 -7.58
N ASN A 272 -30.08 24.26 -7.43
CA ASN A 272 -29.17 23.88 -6.34
C ASN A 272 -27.70 23.82 -6.78
N LEU A 273 -27.38 24.03 -8.06
CA LEU A 273 -26.02 23.85 -8.60
C LEU A 273 -24.98 24.67 -7.83
N ALA A 274 -25.17 25.99 -7.72
CA ALA A 274 -24.20 26.88 -7.09
C ALA A 274 -23.97 26.54 -5.61
N LYS A 275 -25.04 26.19 -4.89
CA LYS A 275 -24.95 25.78 -3.49
C LYS A 275 -24.26 24.43 -3.33
N ALA A 276 -24.55 23.48 -4.21
CA ALA A 276 -23.93 22.17 -4.22
C ALA A 276 -22.42 22.24 -4.49
N GLU A 277 -22.00 23.04 -5.47
CA GLU A 277 -20.57 23.28 -5.76
C GLU A 277 -19.84 23.90 -4.56
N GLU A 278 -20.42 24.92 -3.94
CA GLU A 278 -19.84 25.57 -2.77
C GLU A 278 -19.63 24.58 -1.61
N GLU A 279 -20.63 23.74 -1.32
CA GLU A 279 -20.54 22.77 -0.23
C GLU A 279 -19.58 21.62 -0.55
N LEU A 280 -19.51 21.16 -1.78
CA LEU A 280 -18.54 20.14 -2.21
C LEU A 280 -17.11 20.69 -2.18
N LYS A 281 -16.90 21.98 -2.49
CA LYS A 281 -15.59 22.65 -2.30
C LYS A 281 -15.20 22.74 -0.83
N LYS A 282 -16.10 23.18 0.03
CA LYS A 282 -15.86 23.26 1.49
C LYS A 282 -15.53 21.89 2.07
N SER A 283 -16.14 20.84 1.56
CA SER A 283 -15.93 19.44 1.99
C SER A 283 -14.71 18.79 1.31
N GLY A 284 -14.03 19.47 0.38
CA GLY A 284 -12.81 19.00 -0.26
C GLY A 284 -12.99 17.97 -1.36
N TYR A 285 -14.20 17.79 -1.89
CA TYR A 285 -14.48 16.86 -2.99
C TYR A 285 -14.20 17.44 -4.38
N ILE A 286 -14.22 18.74 -4.52
CA ILE A 286 -13.86 19.48 -5.75
C ILE A 286 -12.97 20.68 -5.42
N ASN A 287 -12.16 21.11 -6.39
CA ASN A 287 -11.24 22.25 -6.25
C ASN A 287 -11.94 23.62 -6.48
#